data_ed10a0837cf6cc0ae3baa8ea9b30553e
#
_entry.id   ed10a0837cf6cc0ae3baa8ea9b30553e
#
_cell.length_a   1.000
_cell.length_b   1.000
_cell.length_c   1.000
_cell.angle_alpha   90.00
_cell.angle_beta   90.00
_cell.angle_gamma   90.00
#
_symmetry.space_group_name_H-M   'P 1'
#
loop_
_entity.id
_entity.type
_entity.pdbx_description
1 polymer ?
#
loop_
_entity_poly.entity_id
_entity_poly.type
_entity_poly.pdbx_seq_one_letter_code
_entity_poly.pdbx_strand_id
1 'polypeptide(L)'
;MQKIFFIADTHFGHNNILNFSNRPFCSIEEHDECLIDNINAHVGKTDILYHLGDFCWGDTAKKQIDFAKELINKINCKYIHLVLGNHDPRTNSGQPKEDFIKLFNSCSPYMVVRIPNTPSVADIGHTKKKKTVLCHYALRTWEGMHGGSQGGNGSLGGDYGTNLPSGL
;
A
#
# COMPACT_ATOMS: atom_id res chain seq x y z
N MET A 1 22.54 -2.82 2.89
CA MET A 1 21.42 -3.50 3.61
C MET A 1 20.14 -3.07 2.88
N GLN A 2 19.26 -3.98 2.53
CA GLN A 2 17.96 -3.70 1.89
C GLN A 2 17.07 -2.91 2.85
N LYS A 3 16.55 -1.77 2.40
CA LYS A 3 15.63 -0.93 3.14
C LYS A 3 14.19 -1.22 2.74
N ILE A 4 13.24 -0.84 3.59
CA ILE A 4 11.81 -0.97 3.33
C ILE A 4 11.21 0.43 3.38
N PHE A 5 10.46 0.77 2.34
CA PHE A 5 9.77 2.04 2.19
C PHE A 5 8.27 1.81 2.05
N PHE A 6 7.49 2.80 2.50
CA PHE A 6 6.04 2.81 2.41
C PHE A 6 5.59 4.12 1.77
N ILE A 7 4.64 4.03 0.86
CA ILE A 7 3.97 5.16 0.23
C ILE A 7 2.50 4.79 0.01
N ALA A 8 1.61 5.76 -0.01
CA ALA A 8 0.19 5.56 -0.26
C ALA A 8 -0.35 6.69 -1.13
N ASP A 9 -1.49 6.47 -1.76
CA ASP A 9 -2.31 7.51 -2.37
C ASP A 9 -1.53 8.41 -3.35
N THR A 10 -0.69 7.82 -4.20
CA THR A 10 0.06 8.58 -5.20
C THR A 10 -0.87 9.19 -6.23
N HIS A 11 -1.93 8.47 -6.63
CA HIS A 11 -2.91 8.95 -7.59
C HIS A 11 -2.28 9.50 -8.88
N PHE A 12 -1.23 8.86 -9.37
CA PHE A 12 -0.59 9.27 -10.62
C PHE A 12 -1.61 9.47 -11.74
N GLY A 13 -1.51 10.56 -12.50
CA GLY A 13 -2.41 10.89 -13.60
C GLY A 13 -3.80 11.38 -13.18
N HIS A 14 -4.07 11.55 -11.90
CA HIS A 14 -5.37 11.98 -11.41
C HIS A 14 -5.43 13.51 -11.24
N ASN A 15 -5.71 14.24 -12.30
CA ASN A 15 -5.68 15.70 -12.29
C ASN A 15 -6.51 16.33 -11.15
N ASN A 16 -7.69 15.78 -10.86
CA ASN A 16 -8.56 16.33 -9.81
C ASN A 16 -7.99 16.18 -8.40
N ILE A 17 -7.04 15.25 -8.18
CA ILE A 17 -6.44 15.05 -6.85
C ILE A 17 -5.66 16.28 -6.38
N LEU A 18 -5.18 17.11 -7.29
CA LEU A 18 -4.49 18.34 -6.96
C LEU A 18 -5.39 19.26 -6.14
N ASN A 19 -6.65 19.39 -6.55
CA ASN A 19 -7.64 20.20 -5.85
C ASN A 19 -8.25 19.46 -4.64
N PHE A 20 -8.58 18.17 -4.77
CA PHE A 20 -9.24 17.41 -3.69
C PHE A 20 -8.38 17.31 -2.45
N SER A 21 -7.06 17.23 -2.62
CA SER A 21 -6.09 17.07 -1.53
C SER A 21 -5.17 18.27 -1.34
N ASN A 22 -5.47 19.41 -1.99
CA ASN A 22 -4.67 20.63 -1.95
C ASN A 22 -3.17 20.37 -2.20
N ARG A 23 -2.85 19.57 -3.22
CA ARG A 23 -1.47 19.25 -3.55
C ARG A 23 -0.78 20.46 -4.19
N PRO A 24 0.44 20.81 -3.77
CA PRO A 24 1.11 22.07 -4.15
C PRO A 24 1.81 21.97 -5.53
N PHE A 25 1.07 21.55 -6.57
CA PHE A 25 1.57 21.41 -7.93
C PHE A 25 0.68 22.18 -8.91
N CYS A 26 1.27 22.74 -9.95
CA CYS A 26 0.57 23.49 -10.99
C CYS A 26 -0.10 22.57 -12.02
N SER A 27 0.43 21.36 -12.21
CA SER A 27 -0.12 20.37 -13.13
C SER A 27 0.06 18.94 -12.62
N ILE A 28 -0.68 18.00 -13.19
CA ILE A 28 -0.56 16.59 -12.83
C ILE A 28 0.77 16.00 -13.31
N GLU A 29 1.31 16.49 -14.41
CA GLU A 29 2.62 16.10 -14.92
C GLU A 29 3.73 16.49 -13.94
N GLU A 30 3.72 17.72 -13.43
CA GLU A 30 4.66 18.19 -12.41
C GLU A 30 4.57 17.35 -11.14
N HIS A 31 3.35 17.07 -10.70
CA HIS A 31 3.09 16.20 -9.55
C HIS A 31 3.69 14.80 -9.76
N ASP A 32 3.39 14.18 -10.89
CA ASP A 32 3.80 12.81 -11.20
C ASP A 32 5.32 12.70 -11.33
N GLU A 33 5.96 13.65 -12.01
CA GLU A 33 7.42 13.72 -12.12
C GLU A 33 8.07 13.90 -10.75
N CYS A 34 7.58 14.83 -9.94
CA CYS A 34 8.11 15.06 -8.60
C CYS A 34 8.01 13.81 -7.71
N LEU A 35 6.89 13.09 -7.76
CA LEU A 35 6.74 11.85 -6.99
C LEU A 35 7.69 10.74 -7.47
N ILE A 36 7.83 10.55 -8.79
CA ILE A 36 8.77 9.57 -9.36
C ILE A 36 10.21 9.90 -8.97
N ASP A 37 10.59 11.16 -9.10
CA ASP A 37 11.95 11.62 -8.74
C ASP A 37 12.23 11.40 -7.26
N ASN A 38 11.27 11.73 -6.38
CA ASN A 38 11.38 11.49 -4.94
C ASN A 38 11.49 10.01 -4.61
N ILE A 39 10.68 9.15 -5.24
CA ILE A 39 10.79 7.70 -5.06
C ILE A 39 12.18 7.25 -5.49
N ASN A 40 12.65 7.64 -6.65
CA ASN A 40 13.93 7.22 -7.21
C ASN A 40 15.14 7.76 -6.44
N ALA A 41 15.01 8.93 -5.79
CA ALA A 41 16.05 9.50 -4.94
C ALA A 41 16.23 8.75 -3.62
N HIS A 42 15.16 8.15 -3.09
CA HIS A 42 15.19 7.54 -1.76
C HIS A 42 15.21 6.01 -1.80
N VAL A 43 14.53 5.39 -2.80
CA VAL A 43 14.35 3.94 -2.90
C VAL A 43 15.32 3.37 -3.91
N GLY A 44 16.28 2.61 -3.42
CA GLY A 44 17.29 1.97 -4.26
C GLY A 44 16.75 0.75 -5.02
N LYS A 45 17.49 0.34 -6.06
CA LYS A 45 17.13 -0.80 -6.94
C LYS A 45 16.77 -2.10 -6.23
N THR A 46 17.41 -2.37 -5.10
CA THR A 46 17.26 -3.61 -4.33
C THR A 46 16.45 -3.44 -3.05
N ASP A 47 15.96 -2.23 -2.80
CA ASP A 47 15.08 -1.96 -1.67
C ASP A 47 13.67 -2.49 -1.94
N ILE A 48 12.82 -2.48 -0.92
CA ILE A 48 11.43 -2.91 -1.01
C ILE A 48 10.54 -1.68 -0.86
N LEU A 49 9.63 -1.48 -1.81
CA LEU A 49 8.60 -0.45 -1.77
C LEU A 49 7.23 -1.11 -1.58
N TYR A 50 6.59 -0.83 -0.47
CA TYR A 50 5.17 -1.14 -0.25
C TYR A 50 4.33 0.08 -0.60
N HIS A 51 3.53 -0.04 -1.65
CA HIS A 51 2.53 0.97 -2.00
C HIS A 51 1.18 0.57 -1.37
N LEU A 52 0.61 1.45 -0.57
CA LEU A 52 -0.57 1.15 0.23
C LEU A 52 -1.90 1.54 -0.45
N GLY A 53 -1.93 1.46 -1.78
CA GLY A 53 -3.15 1.62 -2.58
C GLY A 53 -3.30 2.97 -3.25
N ASP A 54 -4.28 3.02 -4.17
CA ASP A 54 -4.58 4.18 -5.00
C ASP A 54 -3.35 4.65 -5.79
N PHE A 55 -2.80 3.70 -6.56
CA PHE A 55 -1.54 3.90 -7.28
C PHE A 55 -1.65 4.95 -8.37
N CYS A 56 -2.58 4.76 -9.31
CA CYS A 56 -2.76 5.70 -10.41
C CYS A 56 -4.22 5.78 -10.86
N TRP A 57 -4.51 6.70 -11.76
CA TRP A 57 -5.83 6.94 -12.31
C TRP A 57 -5.87 6.72 -13.84
N GLY A 58 -7.03 6.40 -14.36
CA GLY A 58 -7.31 6.34 -15.78
C GLY A 58 -8.81 6.29 -16.04
N ASP A 59 -9.28 6.94 -17.10
CA ASP A 59 -10.71 6.98 -17.46
C ASP A 59 -11.32 5.59 -17.71
N THR A 60 -10.46 4.62 -18.03
CA THR A 60 -10.85 3.23 -18.20
C THR A 60 -9.80 2.34 -17.51
N ALA A 61 -10.22 1.16 -17.06
CA ALA A 61 -9.29 0.19 -16.46
C ALA A 61 -8.10 -0.14 -17.38
N LYS A 62 -8.33 -0.20 -18.71
CA LYS A 62 -7.25 -0.45 -19.67
C LYS A 62 -6.22 0.68 -19.67
N LYS A 63 -6.66 1.94 -19.80
CA LYS A 63 -5.76 3.11 -19.77
C LYS A 63 -5.00 3.18 -18.44
N GLN A 64 -5.68 2.89 -17.33
CA GLN A 64 -5.07 2.87 -16.00
C GLN A 64 -3.97 1.80 -15.89
N ILE A 65 -4.20 0.60 -16.43
CA ILE A 65 -3.22 -0.49 -16.45
C ILE A 65 -2.01 -0.13 -17.35
N ASP A 66 -2.28 0.37 -18.55
CA ASP A 66 -1.22 0.78 -19.48
C ASP A 66 -0.35 1.88 -18.83
N PHE A 67 -0.97 2.87 -18.20
CA PHE A 67 -0.27 3.94 -17.51
C PHE A 67 0.50 3.44 -16.26
N ALA A 68 -0.08 2.55 -15.46
CA ALA A 68 0.62 1.92 -14.34
C ALA A 68 1.90 1.21 -14.78
N LYS A 69 1.85 0.53 -15.92
CA LYS A 69 3.02 -0.13 -16.51
C LYS A 69 4.13 0.86 -16.87
N GLU A 70 3.76 2.00 -17.46
CA GLU A 70 4.71 3.07 -17.79
C GLU A 70 5.36 3.65 -16.52
N LEU A 71 4.57 3.90 -15.48
CA LEU A 71 5.05 4.42 -14.20
C LEU A 71 6.02 3.46 -13.50
N ILE A 72 5.67 2.17 -13.46
CA ILE A 72 6.54 1.14 -12.86
C ILE A 72 7.88 1.07 -13.59
N ASN A 73 7.90 1.23 -14.91
CA ASN A 73 9.14 1.27 -15.68
C ASN A 73 10.00 2.52 -15.40
N LYS A 74 9.42 3.62 -14.91
CA LYS A 74 10.13 4.84 -14.48
C LYS A 74 10.69 4.72 -13.06
N ILE A 75 10.14 3.82 -12.24
CA ILE A 75 10.59 3.58 -10.87
C ILE A 75 11.81 2.64 -10.87
N ASN A 76 12.90 3.07 -10.25
CA ASN A 76 14.15 2.27 -10.20
C ASN A 76 14.03 1.01 -9.34
N CYS A 77 13.14 1.00 -8.34
CA CYS A 77 12.93 -0.11 -7.42
C CYS A 77 12.39 -1.35 -8.16
N LYS A 78 13.00 -2.52 -7.90
CA LYS A 78 12.59 -3.79 -8.52
C LYS A 78 11.51 -4.54 -7.70
N TYR A 79 11.37 -4.22 -6.43
CA TYR A 79 10.51 -4.94 -5.50
C TYR A 79 9.39 -4.03 -5.02
N ILE A 80 8.37 -3.90 -5.86
CA ILE A 80 7.18 -3.09 -5.59
C ILE A 80 6.03 -4.03 -5.24
N HIS A 81 5.49 -3.87 -4.04
CA HIS A 81 4.33 -4.61 -3.52
C HIS A 81 3.16 -3.64 -3.37
N LEU A 82 1.97 -4.04 -3.80
CA LEU A 82 0.77 -3.20 -3.76
C LEU A 82 -0.26 -3.77 -2.77
N VAL A 83 -0.66 -2.97 -1.81
CA VAL A 83 -1.93 -3.14 -1.11
C VAL A 83 -3.01 -2.43 -1.91
N LEU A 84 -4.10 -3.08 -2.24
CA LEU A 84 -5.14 -2.52 -3.10
C LEU A 84 -5.96 -1.43 -2.40
N GLY A 85 -6.06 -0.28 -3.04
CA GLY A 85 -6.97 0.81 -2.68
C GLY A 85 -8.31 0.74 -3.41
N ASN A 86 -9.15 1.75 -3.18
CA ASN A 86 -10.49 1.81 -3.81
C ASN A 86 -10.46 2.27 -5.28
N HIS A 87 -9.43 3.04 -5.66
CA HIS A 87 -9.27 3.52 -7.03
C HIS A 87 -8.44 2.57 -7.91
N ASP A 88 -7.86 1.51 -7.36
CA ASP A 88 -7.13 0.53 -8.16
C ASP A 88 -8.11 -0.33 -9.01
N PRO A 89 -7.75 -0.68 -10.27
CA PRO A 89 -8.71 -1.16 -11.26
C PRO A 89 -9.30 -2.52 -10.89
N ARG A 90 -10.63 -2.58 -10.95
CA ARG A 90 -11.43 -3.78 -10.63
C ARG A 90 -12.32 -4.20 -11.80
N THR A 91 -12.77 -5.44 -11.76
CA THR A 91 -13.83 -5.95 -12.65
C THR A 91 -15.19 -5.42 -12.18
N ASN A 92 -16.23 -5.61 -13.00
CA ASN A 92 -17.61 -5.29 -12.61
C ASN A 92 -18.11 -6.08 -11.39
N SER A 93 -17.48 -7.22 -11.09
CA SER A 93 -17.76 -8.03 -9.88
C SER A 93 -16.91 -7.59 -8.67
N GLY A 94 -16.17 -6.49 -8.78
CA GLY A 94 -15.36 -5.94 -7.69
C GLY A 94 -14.00 -6.64 -7.49
N GLN A 95 -13.67 -7.65 -8.30
CA GLN A 95 -12.38 -8.32 -8.21
C GLN A 95 -11.27 -7.47 -8.84
N PRO A 96 -10.05 -7.47 -8.30
CA PRO A 96 -8.93 -6.77 -8.92
C PRO A 96 -8.68 -7.26 -10.34
N LYS A 97 -8.30 -6.35 -11.24
CA LYS A 97 -7.92 -6.71 -12.61
C LYS A 97 -6.60 -7.49 -12.60
N GLU A 98 -6.59 -8.68 -13.19
CA GLU A 98 -5.44 -9.58 -13.20
C GLU A 98 -4.21 -8.96 -13.86
N ASP A 99 -4.40 -8.26 -14.97
CA ASP A 99 -3.31 -7.59 -15.69
C ASP A 99 -2.69 -6.44 -14.88
N PHE A 100 -3.46 -5.82 -13.99
CA PHE A 100 -2.94 -4.79 -13.08
C PHE A 100 -2.12 -5.42 -11.95
N ILE A 101 -2.66 -6.44 -11.28
CA ILE A 101 -1.95 -7.06 -10.14
C ILE A 101 -0.64 -7.72 -10.55
N LYS A 102 -0.54 -8.23 -11.78
CA LYS A 102 0.69 -8.82 -12.35
C LYS A 102 1.83 -7.83 -12.56
N LEU A 103 1.56 -6.53 -12.53
CA LEU A 103 2.60 -5.49 -12.62
C LEU A 103 3.48 -5.40 -11.37
N PHE A 104 2.99 -5.91 -10.25
CA PHE A 104 3.64 -5.83 -8.94
C PHE A 104 4.22 -7.19 -8.51
N ASN A 105 5.24 -7.18 -7.66
CA ASN A 105 5.83 -8.41 -7.10
C ASN A 105 4.84 -9.18 -6.23
N SER A 106 3.95 -8.48 -5.56
CA SER A 106 2.75 -9.03 -4.93
C SER A 106 1.68 -7.96 -4.85
N CYS A 107 0.42 -8.40 -4.86
CA CYS A 107 -0.72 -7.52 -4.74
C CYS A 107 -1.81 -8.19 -3.89
N SER A 108 -2.35 -7.49 -2.90
CA SER A 108 -3.38 -8.01 -2.00
C SER A 108 -4.16 -6.87 -1.37
N PRO A 109 -5.45 -7.04 -1.02
CA PRO A 109 -6.18 -6.03 -0.23
C PRO A 109 -5.59 -5.78 1.17
N TYR A 110 -4.81 -6.72 1.66
CA TYR A 110 -4.28 -6.75 3.02
C TYR A 110 -2.98 -7.56 3.04
N MET A 111 -1.96 -7.07 3.74
CA MET A 111 -0.68 -7.79 3.91
C MET A 111 -0.24 -7.76 5.36
N VAL A 112 0.38 -8.86 5.82
CA VAL A 112 1.10 -8.91 7.10
C VAL A 112 2.57 -9.10 6.79
N VAL A 113 3.37 -8.10 7.10
CA VAL A 113 4.80 -8.10 6.84
C VAL A 113 5.59 -8.13 8.13
N ARG A 114 6.83 -8.62 8.08
CA ARG A 114 7.75 -8.60 9.21
C ARG A 114 8.85 -7.59 8.92
N ILE A 115 8.77 -6.45 9.61
CA ILE A 115 9.77 -5.39 9.48
C ILE A 115 10.92 -5.68 10.46
N PRO A 116 12.18 -5.76 9.98
CA PRO A 116 13.31 -5.85 10.86
C PRO A 116 13.46 -4.56 11.67
N ASN A 117 13.52 -4.70 12.98
CA ASN A 117 13.91 -3.68 13.95
C ASN A 117 13.59 -2.22 13.63
N THR A 118 12.41 -1.78 14.01
CA THR A 118 12.27 -0.42 14.53
C THR A 118 12.55 -0.51 16.04
N PRO A 119 13.63 0.10 16.56
CA PRO A 119 13.87 0.13 17.99
C PRO A 119 12.71 0.87 18.65
N SER A 120 11.85 0.18 19.38
CA SER A 120 11.03 0.86 20.37
C SER A 120 11.87 0.99 21.65
N VAL A 121 11.70 2.08 22.39
CA VAL A 121 12.40 2.35 23.65
C VAL A 121 12.20 1.21 24.67
N ALA A 122 11.21 0.34 24.47
CA ALA A 122 10.91 -0.83 25.30
C ALA A 122 11.64 -2.12 24.87
N ASP A 123 12.34 -2.14 23.73
CA ASP A 123 12.93 -3.36 23.15
C ASP A 123 14.47 -3.42 23.32
N ILE A 124 15.02 -2.82 24.36
CA ILE A 124 16.44 -2.96 24.69
C ILE A 124 16.71 -4.44 25.01
N GLY A 125 17.26 -5.14 24.02
CA GLY A 125 17.70 -6.53 24.16
C GLY A 125 16.97 -7.60 23.36
N HIS A 126 15.90 -7.29 22.60
CA HIS A 126 15.16 -8.26 21.78
C HIS A 126 15.06 -7.87 20.30
N THR A 127 15.78 -8.59 19.45
CA THR A 127 15.76 -8.44 17.98
C THR A 127 14.54 -9.11 17.31
N LYS A 128 13.36 -9.05 17.89
CA LYS A 128 12.17 -9.67 17.32
C LYS A 128 11.61 -8.81 16.18
N LYS A 129 11.53 -9.39 14.97
CA LYS A 129 10.84 -8.79 13.84
C LYS A 129 9.38 -8.53 14.21
N LYS A 130 8.94 -7.28 14.20
CA LYS A 130 7.54 -6.93 14.47
C LYS A 130 6.66 -7.26 13.28
N LYS A 131 5.52 -7.90 13.51
CA LYS A 131 4.46 -8.03 12.54
C LYS A 131 3.83 -6.65 12.34
N THR A 132 3.75 -6.20 11.09
CA THR A 132 3.09 -4.96 10.69
C THR A 132 1.99 -5.29 9.71
N VAL A 133 0.81 -4.80 9.97
CA VAL A 133 -0.35 -4.94 9.08
C VAL A 133 -0.37 -3.77 8.13
N LEU A 134 -0.46 -4.07 6.83
CA LEU A 134 -0.58 -3.10 5.76
C LEU A 134 -1.98 -3.20 5.17
N CYS A 135 -2.70 -2.10 5.18
CA CYS A 135 -4.04 -1.96 4.62
C CYS A 135 -4.23 -0.53 4.15
N HIS A 136 -4.94 -0.35 3.04
CA HIS A 136 -5.28 0.98 2.53
C HIS A 136 -6.30 1.69 3.43
N TYR A 137 -7.23 0.92 4.00
CA TYR A 137 -8.30 1.46 4.85
C TYR A 137 -7.93 1.44 6.32
N ALA A 138 -8.54 2.34 7.09
CA ALA A 138 -8.48 2.30 8.54
C ALA A 138 -9.12 0.99 9.06
N LEU A 139 -8.38 0.25 9.87
CA LEU A 139 -8.84 -1.01 10.45
C LEU A 139 -9.29 -0.78 11.90
N ARG A 140 -10.47 -1.30 12.25
CA ARG A 140 -10.94 -1.34 13.64
C ARG A 140 -10.24 -2.44 14.43
N THR A 141 -9.93 -3.56 13.78
CA THR A 141 -9.22 -4.72 14.36
C THR A 141 -8.26 -5.30 13.33
N TRP A 142 -7.17 -5.90 13.76
CA TRP A 142 -6.19 -6.54 12.86
C TRP A 142 -5.57 -7.77 13.49
N GLU A 143 -4.93 -8.61 12.70
CA GLU A 143 -4.22 -9.81 13.15
C GLU A 143 -3.12 -9.46 14.16
N GLY A 144 -3.20 -10.04 15.35
CA GLY A 144 -2.26 -9.81 16.44
C GLY A 144 -2.55 -8.57 17.31
N MET A 145 -3.69 -7.89 17.10
CA MET A 145 -4.09 -6.74 17.92
C MET A 145 -4.14 -7.07 19.43
N HIS A 146 -4.51 -8.30 19.76
CA HIS A 146 -4.62 -8.78 21.16
C HIS A 146 -3.44 -9.65 21.58
N GLY A 147 -2.37 -9.71 20.81
CA GLY A 147 -1.17 -10.53 21.07
C GLY A 147 -0.19 -9.95 22.10
N GLY A 148 -0.60 -8.99 22.88
CA GLY A 148 0.12 -8.55 24.10
C GLY A 148 -0.21 -9.51 25.24
N SER A 149 0.77 -10.31 25.68
CA SER A 149 0.70 -11.21 26.82
C SER A 149 -0.04 -10.59 28.00
N GLN A 150 -1.14 -11.18 28.38
CA GLN A 150 -1.53 -11.27 29.77
C GLN A 150 -2.30 -12.58 29.99
N GLY A 151 -1.78 -13.40 30.89
CA GLY A 151 -2.53 -14.48 31.47
C GLY A 151 -3.78 -13.92 32.14
N GLY A 152 -4.92 -14.31 31.61
CA GLY A 152 -6.23 -13.99 32.16
C GLY A 152 -7.24 -14.83 31.39
N ASN A 153 -7.77 -15.88 32.05
CA ASN A 153 -8.90 -16.66 31.58
C ASN A 153 -10.06 -15.75 31.17
N GLY A 154 -10.36 -15.71 29.89
CA GLY A 154 -11.51 -15.02 29.35
C GLY A 154 -11.79 -15.55 27.96
N SER A 155 -12.51 -16.69 27.90
CA SER A 155 -13.13 -17.19 26.67
C SER A 155 -14.09 -16.12 26.16
N LEU A 156 -13.70 -15.42 25.12
CA LEU A 156 -14.63 -14.70 24.25
C LEU A 156 -14.34 -15.17 22.83
N GLY A 157 -15.12 -16.17 22.40
CA GLY A 157 -15.25 -16.52 21.01
C GLY A 157 -15.76 -15.27 20.26
N GLY A 158 -14.88 -14.60 19.55
CA GLY A 158 -15.21 -13.54 18.62
C GLY A 158 -15.22 -14.15 17.23
N ASP A 159 -16.41 -14.32 16.67
CA ASP A 159 -16.61 -14.57 15.26
C ASP A 159 -15.86 -13.53 14.44
N TYR A 160 -14.89 -13.99 13.68
CA TYR A 160 -14.23 -13.14 12.67
C TYR A 160 -15.16 -13.03 11.45
N GLY A 161 -16.23 -12.27 11.63
CA GLY A 161 -17.09 -11.89 10.54
C GLY A 161 -16.30 -11.04 9.56
N THR A 162 -16.10 -11.56 8.36
CA THR A 162 -15.66 -10.82 7.17
C THR A 162 -16.77 -9.87 6.75
N ASN A 163 -17.00 -8.83 7.52
CA ASN A 163 -17.85 -7.71 7.11
C ASN A 163 -16.96 -6.67 6.39
N LEU A 164 -16.72 -6.93 5.12
CA LEU A 164 -16.44 -5.84 4.20
C LEU A 164 -17.72 -5.00 4.12
N PRO A 165 -17.67 -3.67 4.30
CA PRO A 165 -18.84 -2.85 4.08
C PRO A 165 -19.25 -2.99 2.61
N SER A 166 -20.43 -3.54 2.38
CA SER A 166 -21.11 -3.46 1.10
C SER A 166 -21.62 -2.03 0.94
N GLY A 167 -21.08 -1.31 0.00
CA GLY A 167 -21.65 -0.07 -0.50
C GLY A 167 -21.06 1.21 0.07
N LEU A 168 -20.33 1.86 -0.78
CA LEU A 168 -20.59 3.26 -1.23
C LEU A 168 -19.98 3.41 -2.62
#